data_15be33fffb8acdc19a6a0838c0d4bcba
#
_entry.id   15be33fffb8acdc19a6a0838c0d4bcba
#
_cell.length_a   1.000
_cell.length_b   1.000
_cell.length_c   1.000
_cell.angle_alpha   90.00
_cell.angle_beta   90.00
_cell.angle_gamma   90.00
#
_symmetry.space_group_name_H-M   'P 1'
#
loop_
_entity.id
_entity.type
_entity.pdbx_description
1 polymer ?
#
loop_
_entity_poly.entity_id
_entity_poly.type
_entity_poly.pdbx_seq_one_letter_code
_entity_poly.pdbx_strand_id
1 'polypeptide(L)'
;MKTKCETIRNIAIIAHVDHGKTTLVDELLKQSGIFRQNQEVAERVMDSNDIERERGITILAKNTAVYYNGVKINIIDTPGHADFGGEVERVLKMVNGVILVVDAFEGPMPQTKFVLKKALELNLPVIVCVNKIDRPEARPAEVIDEVLELFIDLDASDEQLDCPFVFASAKAGVAILELSDTPQSMKPLFETILDYIPAPEGDEEAGTQVLISTIDYNEYVGRIGVGKVDNGKIRVNQEVVVVNAHEPDKKRKVKVSKLYEFEGLKKVEVTEASVGSIVAISGITDIHIGDTLCSPENPQPIPFQKISEPTIAMHFIVNDSPLAGKEGKFVTSRHLRERLFKELNTDVSLRVEETDSTESFKVSGRGELHLSVLIENMRREGFEFAVSKAEVLYREDENGKKLEPMEKAYVDVPDEFSGTVIEKLSNRKGELLSMSTASSGYTRLEFSIPSRGLIGYRGEFMTDTKGNGILNTIFDGYGPYKGDIAYRKQGSLIAFESGEAITYGLFNAQERGTLFISPGEKVYSGMVVGQNGKAEDVEINVCKKKQLTNTRSSSADEALRLTPPRILSLEQALEFIETDELLEVTPKSLRIRKKILDPLMRKRANRTN
;
A
#
# COMPACT_ATOMS: atom_id res chain seq x y z
N MET A 1 -23.11 -33.96 -2.68
CA MET A 1 -23.27 -33.25 -3.98
C MET A 1 -23.10 -31.78 -3.76
N LYS A 2 -22.32 -31.11 -4.60
CA LYS A 2 -22.22 -29.64 -4.48
C LYS A 2 -23.57 -29.00 -4.72
N THR A 3 -24.00 -28.17 -3.80
CA THR A 3 -25.24 -27.40 -3.86
C THR A 3 -24.93 -25.92 -3.85
N LYS A 4 -25.77 -25.10 -4.51
CA LYS A 4 -25.64 -23.65 -4.52
C LYS A 4 -26.31 -23.07 -3.29
N CYS A 5 -25.61 -22.17 -2.59
CA CYS A 5 -26.19 -21.42 -1.48
C CYS A 5 -26.80 -20.11 -2.00
N GLU A 6 -28.06 -20.17 -2.49
CA GLU A 6 -28.73 -19.02 -3.13
C GLU A 6 -28.95 -17.81 -2.20
N THR A 7 -28.81 -18.00 -0.91
CA THR A 7 -28.99 -16.93 0.10
C THR A 7 -27.74 -16.09 0.34
N ILE A 8 -26.63 -16.38 -0.34
CA ILE A 8 -25.35 -15.67 -0.17
C ILE A 8 -24.79 -15.26 -1.54
N ARG A 9 -24.18 -14.08 -1.60
CA ARG A 9 -23.30 -13.62 -2.69
C ARG A 9 -22.00 -13.07 -2.06
N ASN A 10 -20.86 -13.45 -2.58
CA ASN A 10 -19.56 -12.95 -2.14
C ASN A 10 -18.94 -12.15 -3.28
N ILE A 11 -18.70 -10.88 -3.07
CA ILE A 11 -18.14 -9.98 -4.07
C ILE A 11 -16.92 -9.23 -3.56
N ALA A 12 -15.97 -8.95 -4.45
CA ALA A 12 -14.90 -8.02 -4.20
C ALA A 12 -15.12 -6.73 -4.98
N ILE A 13 -14.73 -5.59 -4.42
CA ILE A 13 -14.79 -4.31 -5.12
C ILE A 13 -13.38 -3.88 -5.47
N ILE A 14 -13.13 -3.67 -6.77
CA ILE A 14 -11.90 -3.20 -7.35
C ILE A 14 -12.11 -1.78 -7.88
N ALA A 15 -11.23 -0.86 -7.54
CA ALA A 15 -11.27 0.50 -8.09
C ALA A 15 -9.88 1.12 -8.04
N HIS A 16 -9.65 2.09 -8.91
CA HIS A 16 -8.55 3.03 -8.73
C HIS A 16 -8.82 3.99 -7.56
N VAL A 17 -7.76 4.60 -7.04
CA VAL A 17 -7.85 5.69 -6.07
C VAL A 17 -8.80 6.77 -6.59
N ASP A 18 -9.64 7.31 -5.74
CA ASP A 18 -10.63 8.34 -6.05
C ASP A 18 -11.74 7.99 -7.05
N HIS A 19 -11.82 6.77 -7.62
CA HIS A 19 -12.96 6.34 -8.44
C HIS A 19 -14.28 6.18 -7.67
N GLY A 20 -14.25 6.36 -6.34
CA GLY A 20 -15.43 6.38 -5.48
C GLY A 20 -15.83 5.03 -4.90
N LYS A 21 -14.89 4.08 -4.77
CA LYS A 21 -15.08 2.77 -4.16
C LYS A 21 -15.73 2.86 -2.78
N THR A 22 -15.13 3.59 -1.86
CA THR A 22 -15.62 3.76 -0.48
C THR A 22 -17.02 4.38 -0.45
N THR A 23 -17.25 5.42 -1.25
CA THR A 23 -18.57 6.06 -1.36
C THR A 23 -19.63 5.10 -1.88
N LEU A 24 -19.27 4.24 -2.85
CA LEU A 24 -20.20 3.23 -3.37
C LEU A 24 -20.57 2.21 -2.29
N VAL A 25 -19.61 1.70 -1.53
CA VAL A 25 -19.86 0.76 -0.42
C VAL A 25 -20.70 1.42 0.68
N ASP A 26 -20.42 2.66 1.02
CA ASP A 26 -21.20 3.42 2.00
C ASP A 26 -22.67 3.55 1.57
N GLU A 27 -22.93 3.80 0.29
CA GLU A 27 -24.30 3.90 -0.22
C GLU A 27 -25.01 2.53 -0.27
N LEU A 28 -24.30 1.46 -0.62
CA LEU A 28 -24.85 0.10 -0.53
C LEU A 28 -25.22 -0.23 0.92
N LEU A 29 -24.38 0.12 1.88
CA LEU A 29 -24.66 -0.06 3.31
C LEU A 29 -25.88 0.74 3.76
N LYS A 30 -26.02 2.00 3.37
CA LYS A 30 -27.16 2.87 3.73
C LYS A 30 -28.48 2.34 3.16
N GLN A 31 -28.47 1.97 1.88
CA GLN A 31 -29.70 1.54 1.19
C GLN A 31 -30.11 0.09 1.47
N SER A 32 -29.23 -0.72 2.05
CA SER A 32 -29.55 -2.07 2.54
C SER A 32 -30.40 -2.09 3.83
N GLY A 33 -30.63 -0.93 4.46
CA GLY A 33 -31.45 -0.83 5.67
C GLY A 33 -30.79 -1.29 6.97
N ILE A 34 -29.47 -1.56 6.96
CA ILE A 34 -28.70 -1.97 8.15
C ILE A 34 -28.62 -0.82 9.17
N PHE A 35 -28.58 0.43 8.71
CA PHE A 35 -28.56 1.59 9.59
C PHE A 35 -29.99 2.06 9.93
N ARG A 36 -30.24 2.40 11.20
CA ARG A 36 -31.52 3.01 11.59
C ARG A 36 -31.66 4.38 10.92
N GLN A 37 -32.87 4.75 10.51
CA GLN A 37 -33.17 5.99 9.76
C GLN A 37 -32.64 7.30 10.39
N ASN A 38 -32.26 7.31 11.66
CA ASN A 38 -31.74 8.48 12.38
C ASN A 38 -30.29 8.34 12.85
N GLN A 39 -29.53 7.35 12.31
CA GLN A 39 -28.14 7.19 12.67
C GLN A 39 -27.29 8.00 11.69
N GLU A 40 -26.66 9.08 12.17
CA GLU A 40 -25.63 9.78 11.39
C GLU A 40 -24.46 8.80 11.15
N VAL A 41 -24.29 8.42 9.90
CA VAL A 41 -23.18 7.60 9.46
C VAL A 41 -22.06 8.55 9.04
N ALA A 42 -20.91 8.47 9.69
CA ALA A 42 -19.76 9.23 9.27
C ALA A 42 -19.43 8.89 7.79
N GLU A 43 -19.06 9.88 7.02
CA GLU A 43 -18.58 9.65 5.65
C GLU A 43 -17.32 8.77 5.68
N ARG A 44 -17.15 7.89 4.68
CA ARG A 44 -16.04 6.95 4.56
C ARG A 44 -15.94 5.94 5.72
N VAL A 45 -17.05 5.30 6.02
CA VAL A 45 -17.16 4.34 7.14
C VAL A 45 -16.18 3.16 6.99
N MET A 46 -15.83 2.78 5.77
CA MET A 46 -14.86 1.72 5.49
C MET A 46 -13.40 2.15 5.73
N ASP A 47 -13.07 3.44 5.60
CA ASP A 47 -11.72 3.94 5.81
C ASP A 47 -11.49 4.21 7.31
N SER A 48 -11.23 3.16 8.07
CA SER A 48 -11.05 3.25 9.54
C SER A 48 -9.69 3.79 9.95
N ASN A 49 -8.71 3.81 9.04
CA ASN A 49 -7.35 4.32 9.27
C ASN A 49 -7.23 5.75 8.74
N ASP A 50 -6.71 6.68 9.55
CA ASP A 50 -6.51 8.07 9.13
C ASP A 50 -5.58 8.19 7.91
N ILE A 51 -4.60 7.28 7.78
CA ILE A 51 -3.69 7.24 6.62
C ILE A 51 -4.43 6.83 5.35
N GLU A 52 -5.35 5.87 5.42
CA GLU A 52 -6.19 5.49 4.28
C GLU A 52 -7.04 6.67 3.82
N ARG A 53 -7.64 7.43 4.77
CA ARG A 53 -8.45 8.61 4.46
C ARG A 53 -7.64 9.75 3.85
N GLU A 54 -6.44 10.02 4.38
CA GLU A 54 -5.57 11.09 3.88
C GLU A 54 -4.98 10.79 2.51
N ARG A 55 -4.62 9.51 2.27
CA ARG A 55 -4.01 9.08 1.01
C ARG A 55 -5.02 8.63 -0.03
N GLY A 56 -6.29 8.45 0.35
CA GLY A 56 -7.35 7.94 -0.51
C GLY A 56 -7.18 6.48 -0.95
N ILE A 57 -6.29 5.71 -0.30
CA ILE A 57 -5.98 4.31 -0.66
C ILE A 57 -6.50 3.34 0.40
N THR A 58 -6.97 2.17 -0.03
CA THR A 58 -7.21 1.03 0.86
C THR A 58 -5.90 0.28 1.08
N ILE A 59 -5.50 0.13 2.34
CA ILE A 59 -4.27 -0.57 2.73
C ILE A 59 -4.58 -2.01 3.11
N LEU A 60 -5.62 -2.22 3.92
CA LEU A 60 -6.05 -3.53 4.39
C LEU A 60 -7.43 -3.89 3.82
N ALA A 61 -7.58 -5.13 3.38
CA ALA A 61 -8.87 -5.66 2.97
C ALA A 61 -9.85 -5.67 4.14
N LYS A 62 -11.06 -5.18 3.90
CA LYS A 62 -12.13 -5.11 4.91
C LYS A 62 -13.34 -5.88 4.43
N ASN A 63 -13.97 -6.59 5.37
CA ASN A 63 -15.17 -7.35 5.11
C ASN A 63 -16.37 -6.60 5.66
N THR A 64 -17.40 -6.50 4.84
CA THR A 64 -18.73 -6.02 5.25
C THR A 64 -19.81 -6.90 4.64
N ALA A 65 -21.00 -6.83 5.15
CA ALA A 65 -22.13 -7.56 4.59
C ALA A 65 -23.39 -6.68 4.59
N VAL A 66 -24.15 -6.78 3.52
CA VAL A 66 -25.44 -6.11 3.35
C VAL A 66 -26.51 -7.15 3.03
N TYR A 67 -27.78 -6.83 3.27
CA TYR A 67 -28.92 -7.69 2.92
C TYR A 67 -29.77 -7.00 1.87
N TYR A 68 -30.10 -7.74 0.81
CA TYR A 68 -31.03 -7.28 -0.21
C TYR A 68 -31.92 -8.43 -0.64
N ASN A 69 -33.26 -8.24 -0.59
CA ASN A 69 -34.27 -9.25 -0.91
C ASN A 69 -34.06 -10.62 -0.21
N GLY A 70 -33.59 -10.62 1.03
CA GLY A 70 -33.31 -11.83 1.82
C GLY A 70 -32.00 -12.53 1.49
N VAL A 71 -31.22 -12.02 0.55
CA VAL A 71 -29.87 -12.51 0.23
C VAL A 71 -28.82 -11.69 0.97
N LYS A 72 -27.88 -12.36 1.60
CA LYS A 72 -26.70 -11.76 2.22
C LYS A 72 -25.62 -11.54 1.17
N ILE A 73 -25.22 -10.30 0.96
CA ILE A 73 -24.15 -9.93 0.05
C ILE A 73 -22.94 -9.55 0.90
N ASN A 74 -21.94 -10.42 0.94
CA ASN A 74 -20.64 -10.13 1.54
C ASN A 74 -19.83 -9.31 0.56
N ILE A 75 -19.34 -8.17 1.01
CA ILE A 75 -18.53 -7.22 0.22
C ILE A 75 -17.15 -7.18 0.83
N ILE A 76 -16.13 -7.49 0.04
CA ILE A 76 -14.74 -7.39 0.44
C ILE A 76 -14.11 -6.21 -0.29
N ASP A 77 -13.67 -5.22 0.49
CA ASP A 77 -12.92 -4.09 -0.03
C ASP A 77 -11.48 -4.51 -0.28
N THR A 78 -10.98 -4.35 -1.51
CA THR A 78 -9.64 -4.79 -1.91
C THR A 78 -8.66 -3.62 -1.98
N PRO A 79 -7.40 -3.79 -1.53
CA PRO A 79 -6.34 -2.84 -1.82
C PRO A 79 -6.16 -2.65 -3.32
N GLY A 80 -5.99 -1.40 -3.77
CA GLY A 80 -5.77 -1.10 -5.19
C GLY A 80 -4.30 -1.07 -5.60
N HIS A 81 -3.36 -1.03 -4.65
CA HIS A 81 -1.94 -0.85 -4.94
C HIS A 81 -1.20 -2.20 -5.05
N ALA A 82 -0.27 -2.29 -6.01
CA ALA A 82 0.48 -3.52 -6.29
C ALA A 82 1.32 -4.03 -5.10
N ASP A 83 1.78 -3.14 -4.20
CA ASP A 83 2.51 -3.51 -2.98
C ASP A 83 1.68 -4.43 -2.05
N PHE A 84 0.35 -4.39 -2.18
CA PHE A 84 -0.59 -5.23 -1.45
C PHE A 84 -1.14 -6.41 -2.29
N GLY A 85 -0.52 -6.71 -3.44
CA GLY A 85 -1.01 -7.70 -4.40
C GLY A 85 -1.28 -9.10 -3.84
N GLY A 86 -0.51 -9.53 -2.84
CA GLY A 86 -0.78 -10.81 -2.18
C GLY A 86 -2.06 -10.82 -1.33
N GLU A 87 -2.53 -9.67 -0.84
CA GLU A 87 -3.85 -9.58 -0.19
C GLU A 87 -4.96 -9.68 -1.21
N VAL A 88 -4.79 -9.04 -2.35
CA VAL A 88 -5.74 -9.09 -3.47
C VAL A 88 -6.01 -10.52 -3.90
N GLU A 89 -4.96 -11.31 -4.17
CA GLU A 89 -5.11 -12.71 -4.60
C GLU A 89 -5.86 -13.57 -3.57
N ARG A 90 -5.63 -13.33 -2.28
CA ARG A 90 -6.31 -14.05 -1.19
C ARG A 90 -7.79 -13.67 -1.08
N VAL A 91 -8.08 -12.38 -1.23
CA VAL A 91 -9.45 -11.87 -1.24
C VAL A 91 -10.24 -12.45 -2.41
N LEU A 92 -9.66 -12.44 -3.61
CA LEU A 92 -10.30 -12.96 -4.81
C LEU A 92 -10.67 -14.44 -4.72
N LYS A 93 -9.97 -15.24 -3.91
CA LYS A 93 -10.36 -16.64 -3.64
C LYS A 93 -11.57 -16.80 -2.73
N MET A 94 -11.92 -15.78 -1.96
CA MET A 94 -13.11 -15.82 -1.09
C MET A 94 -14.39 -15.41 -1.81
N VAL A 95 -14.28 -14.77 -2.97
CA VAL A 95 -15.44 -14.19 -3.68
C VAL A 95 -15.89 -15.03 -4.87
N ASN A 96 -17.11 -14.77 -5.32
CA ASN A 96 -17.74 -15.42 -6.46
C ASN A 96 -17.81 -14.49 -7.68
N GLY A 97 -17.50 -13.21 -7.50
CA GLY A 97 -17.45 -12.23 -8.57
C GLY A 97 -16.89 -10.90 -8.09
N VAL A 98 -16.73 -9.98 -9.02
CA VAL A 98 -16.06 -8.71 -8.81
C VAL A 98 -16.88 -7.55 -9.34
N ILE A 99 -16.86 -6.41 -8.65
CA ILE A 99 -17.32 -5.13 -9.17
C ILE A 99 -16.10 -4.27 -9.48
N LEU A 100 -15.90 -3.93 -10.75
CA LEU A 100 -14.91 -2.99 -11.22
C LEU A 100 -15.53 -1.59 -11.26
N VAL A 101 -15.08 -0.70 -10.39
CA VAL A 101 -15.55 0.70 -10.36
C VAL A 101 -14.60 1.57 -11.17
N VAL A 102 -15.15 2.24 -12.18
CA VAL A 102 -14.41 3.12 -13.08
C VAL A 102 -15.04 4.51 -13.06
N ASP A 103 -14.22 5.55 -12.99
CA ASP A 103 -14.70 6.94 -13.09
C ASP A 103 -15.16 7.24 -14.52
N ALA A 104 -16.35 7.82 -14.67
CA ALA A 104 -16.97 8.15 -15.97
C ALA A 104 -16.18 9.20 -16.79
N PHE A 105 -15.25 9.91 -16.19
CA PHE A 105 -14.39 10.88 -16.85
C PHE A 105 -12.98 10.33 -17.09
N GLU A 106 -12.35 9.76 -16.05
CA GLU A 106 -10.95 9.32 -16.11
C GLU A 106 -10.78 8.01 -16.88
N GLY A 107 -11.81 7.14 -16.88
CA GLY A 107 -11.72 5.83 -17.51
C GLY A 107 -10.93 4.80 -16.67
N PRO A 108 -10.59 3.65 -17.25
CA PRO A 108 -9.85 2.59 -16.56
C PRO A 108 -8.39 2.99 -16.38
N MET A 109 -7.92 2.96 -15.12
CA MET A 109 -6.57 3.36 -14.76
C MET A 109 -5.62 2.14 -14.60
N PRO A 110 -4.32 2.31 -14.87
CA PRO A 110 -3.36 1.18 -14.87
C PRO A 110 -3.28 0.36 -13.57
N GLN A 111 -3.56 0.97 -12.41
CA GLN A 111 -3.51 0.25 -11.12
C GLN A 111 -4.58 -0.84 -11.02
N THR A 112 -5.73 -0.65 -11.65
CA THR A 112 -6.80 -1.65 -11.67
C THR A 112 -6.45 -2.84 -12.54
N LYS A 113 -5.54 -2.67 -13.51
CA LYS A 113 -5.10 -3.70 -14.47
C LYS A 113 -4.59 -4.97 -13.76
N PHE A 114 -3.78 -4.81 -12.72
CA PHE A 114 -3.24 -5.96 -11.96
C PHE A 114 -4.36 -6.76 -11.27
N VAL A 115 -5.24 -6.08 -10.54
CA VAL A 115 -6.32 -6.74 -9.79
C VAL A 115 -7.33 -7.38 -10.73
N LEU A 116 -7.68 -6.66 -11.81
CA LEU A 116 -8.57 -7.16 -12.85
C LEU A 116 -7.98 -8.38 -13.56
N LYS A 117 -6.70 -8.36 -13.94
CA LYS A 117 -6.01 -9.52 -14.52
C LYS A 117 -6.13 -10.75 -13.64
N LYS A 118 -5.90 -10.60 -12.33
CA LYS A 118 -6.04 -11.71 -11.37
C LYS A 118 -7.47 -12.22 -11.26
N ALA A 119 -8.45 -11.34 -11.32
CA ALA A 119 -9.86 -11.74 -11.32
C ALA A 119 -10.23 -12.54 -12.59
N LEU A 120 -9.74 -12.08 -13.76
CA LEU A 120 -9.94 -12.79 -15.05
C LEU A 120 -9.23 -14.14 -15.09
N GLU A 121 -7.98 -14.22 -14.61
CA GLU A 121 -7.23 -15.49 -14.48
C GLU A 121 -7.96 -16.52 -13.59
N LEU A 122 -8.71 -16.06 -12.59
CA LEU A 122 -9.54 -16.90 -11.72
C LEU A 122 -10.94 -17.19 -12.30
N ASN A 123 -11.24 -16.74 -13.51
CA ASN A 123 -12.55 -16.81 -14.15
C ASN A 123 -13.69 -16.24 -13.30
N LEU A 124 -13.42 -15.18 -12.55
CA LEU A 124 -14.46 -14.50 -11.79
C LEU A 124 -15.30 -13.61 -12.72
N PRO A 125 -16.63 -13.68 -12.67
CA PRO A 125 -17.49 -12.74 -13.39
C PRO A 125 -17.29 -11.33 -12.86
N VAL A 126 -17.24 -10.35 -13.78
CA VAL A 126 -16.98 -8.95 -13.49
C VAL A 126 -18.19 -8.10 -13.86
N ILE A 127 -18.68 -7.29 -12.93
CA ILE A 127 -19.66 -6.23 -13.19
C ILE A 127 -18.87 -4.93 -13.29
N VAL A 128 -19.05 -4.17 -14.36
CA VAL A 128 -18.41 -2.86 -14.53
C VAL A 128 -19.36 -1.77 -14.05
N CYS A 129 -18.97 -1.05 -13.00
CA CYS A 129 -19.71 0.10 -12.47
C CYS A 129 -19.04 1.40 -12.89
N VAL A 130 -19.59 2.07 -13.89
CA VAL A 130 -19.15 3.39 -14.36
C VAL A 130 -19.73 4.44 -13.42
N ASN A 131 -18.89 4.95 -12.52
CA ASN A 131 -19.29 5.84 -11.43
C ASN A 131 -19.06 7.32 -11.77
N LYS A 132 -19.69 8.22 -11.02
CA LYS A 132 -19.62 9.68 -11.16
C LYS A 132 -20.21 10.20 -12.48
N ILE A 133 -21.27 9.58 -12.98
CA ILE A 133 -21.99 10.03 -14.19
C ILE A 133 -22.64 11.41 -14.03
N ASP A 134 -22.73 11.93 -12.80
CA ASP A 134 -23.20 13.27 -12.45
C ASP A 134 -22.21 14.38 -12.77
N ARG A 135 -20.96 14.07 -13.11
CA ARG A 135 -19.96 15.07 -13.50
C ARG A 135 -20.28 15.66 -14.89
N PRO A 136 -20.12 16.99 -15.07
CA PRO A 136 -20.35 17.62 -16.37
C PRO A 136 -19.45 17.09 -17.49
N GLU A 137 -18.25 16.63 -17.15
CA GLU A 137 -17.23 16.12 -18.07
C GLU A 137 -17.33 14.60 -18.28
N ALA A 138 -18.36 13.94 -17.72
CA ALA A 138 -18.52 12.50 -17.83
C ALA A 138 -18.73 12.07 -19.30
N ARG A 139 -18.00 11.01 -19.70
CA ARG A 139 -18.01 10.42 -21.05
C ARG A 139 -18.26 8.90 -20.99
N PRO A 140 -19.36 8.45 -20.39
CA PRO A 140 -19.58 7.04 -20.07
C PRO A 140 -19.52 6.10 -21.27
N ALA A 141 -19.95 6.53 -22.47
CA ALA A 141 -19.92 5.71 -23.66
C ALA A 141 -18.46 5.40 -24.10
N GLU A 142 -17.57 6.39 -24.06
CA GLU A 142 -16.16 6.20 -24.39
C GLU A 142 -15.46 5.33 -23.34
N VAL A 143 -15.84 5.48 -22.06
CA VAL A 143 -15.28 4.68 -20.95
C VAL A 143 -15.64 3.20 -21.09
N ILE A 144 -16.82 2.86 -21.64
CA ILE A 144 -17.17 1.46 -21.96
C ILE A 144 -16.17 0.89 -22.96
N ASP A 145 -15.91 1.59 -24.05
CA ASP A 145 -14.99 1.13 -25.08
C ASP A 145 -13.56 0.96 -24.51
N GLU A 146 -13.09 1.92 -23.70
CA GLU A 146 -11.79 1.84 -23.02
C GLU A 146 -11.69 0.65 -22.04
N VAL A 147 -12.78 0.32 -21.34
CA VAL A 147 -12.83 -0.85 -20.43
C VAL A 147 -12.79 -2.14 -21.25
N LEU A 148 -13.53 -2.23 -22.36
CA LEU A 148 -13.50 -3.40 -23.23
C LEU A 148 -12.13 -3.59 -23.88
N GLU A 149 -11.47 -2.52 -24.31
CA GLU A 149 -10.08 -2.57 -24.78
C GLU A 149 -9.14 -3.10 -23.68
N LEU A 150 -9.31 -2.63 -22.45
CA LEU A 150 -8.53 -3.15 -21.31
C LEU A 150 -8.75 -4.64 -21.07
N PHE A 151 -9.97 -5.16 -21.20
CA PHE A 151 -10.27 -6.58 -21.07
C PHE A 151 -9.57 -7.39 -22.19
N ILE A 152 -9.60 -6.90 -23.43
CA ILE A 152 -8.90 -7.51 -24.58
C ILE A 152 -7.39 -7.53 -24.32
N ASP A 153 -6.81 -6.42 -23.85
CA ASP A 153 -5.39 -6.33 -23.48
C ASP A 153 -4.97 -7.32 -22.38
N LEU A 154 -5.94 -7.77 -21.58
CA LEU A 154 -5.74 -8.73 -20.49
C LEU A 154 -6.07 -10.16 -20.90
N ASP A 155 -6.24 -10.45 -22.19
CA ASP A 155 -6.59 -11.76 -22.73
C ASP A 155 -7.92 -12.31 -22.17
N ALA A 156 -8.92 -11.44 -21.94
CA ALA A 156 -10.23 -11.86 -21.50
C ALA A 156 -10.94 -12.72 -22.55
N SER A 157 -11.69 -13.73 -22.09
CA SER A 157 -12.50 -14.57 -22.98
C SER A 157 -13.75 -13.82 -23.48
N ASP A 158 -14.36 -14.31 -24.56
CA ASP A 158 -15.61 -13.74 -25.10
C ASP A 158 -16.72 -13.69 -24.03
N GLU A 159 -16.79 -14.69 -23.15
CA GLU A 159 -17.75 -14.72 -22.03
C GLU A 159 -17.47 -13.63 -21.00
N GLN A 160 -16.20 -13.29 -20.78
CA GLN A 160 -15.80 -12.21 -19.86
C GLN A 160 -16.01 -10.83 -20.47
N LEU A 161 -15.94 -10.70 -21.80
CA LEU A 161 -16.25 -9.47 -22.52
C LEU A 161 -17.75 -9.15 -22.52
N ASP A 162 -18.62 -10.15 -22.41
CA ASP A 162 -20.08 -9.99 -22.27
C ASP A 162 -20.48 -9.67 -20.82
N CYS A 163 -19.78 -8.72 -20.20
CA CYS A 163 -20.00 -8.32 -18.82
C CYS A 163 -21.06 -7.20 -18.72
N PRO A 164 -21.89 -7.17 -17.66
CA PRO A 164 -22.87 -6.11 -17.48
C PRO A 164 -22.21 -4.79 -17.06
N PHE A 165 -22.73 -3.69 -17.62
CA PHE A 165 -22.39 -2.33 -17.23
C PHE A 165 -23.51 -1.72 -16.39
N VAL A 166 -23.14 -1.05 -15.30
CA VAL A 166 -24.04 -0.28 -14.45
C VAL A 166 -23.49 1.12 -14.33
N PHE A 167 -24.32 2.12 -14.56
CA PHE A 167 -23.94 3.53 -14.46
C PHE A 167 -24.40 4.07 -13.11
N ALA A 168 -23.50 4.69 -12.35
CA ALA A 168 -23.80 5.12 -11.00
C ALA A 168 -23.31 6.55 -10.71
N SER A 169 -24.01 7.20 -9.79
CA SER A 169 -23.49 8.29 -9.00
C SER A 169 -23.55 7.88 -7.54
N ALA A 170 -22.43 7.34 -7.04
CA ALA A 170 -22.32 6.92 -5.65
C ALA A 170 -22.61 8.09 -4.68
N LYS A 171 -22.20 9.30 -5.04
CA LYS A 171 -22.46 10.51 -4.24
C LYS A 171 -23.94 10.86 -4.15
N ALA A 172 -24.70 10.63 -5.22
CA ALA A 172 -26.15 10.86 -5.26
C ALA A 172 -26.94 9.63 -4.78
N GLY A 173 -26.29 8.48 -4.58
CA GLY A 173 -26.92 7.24 -4.13
C GLY A 173 -27.81 6.59 -5.18
N VAL A 174 -27.46 6.69 -6.46
CA VAL A 174 -28.28 6.20 -7.58
C VAL A 174 -27.47 5.39 -8.57
N ALA A 175 -28.14 4.43 -9.21
CA ALA A 175 -27.61 3.61 -10.30
C ALA A 175 -28.69 3.40 -11.37
N ILE A 176 -28.27 3.19 -12.62
CA ILE A 176 -29.11 2.93 -13.79
C ILE A 176 -28.42 1.89 -14.68
N LEU A 177 -29.20 1.17 -15.50
CA LEU A 177 -28.67 0.22 -16.48
C LEU A 177 -28.47 0.86 -17.84
N GLU A 178 -29.37 1.73 -18.25
CA GLU A 178 -29.30 2.49 -19.49
C GLU A 178 -29.15 3.98 -19.19
N LEU A 179 -28.33 4.70 -19.97
CA LEU A 179 -28.12 6.14 -19.78
C LEU A 179 -29.39 6.99 -19.93
N SER A 180 -30.43 6.43 -20.56
CA SER A 180 -31.76 7.05 -20.71
C SER A 180 -32.66 6.88 -19.50
N ASP A 181 -32.31 6.00 -18.56
CA ASP A 181 -33.13 5.68 -17.39
C ASP A 181 -33.16 6.83 -16.39
N THR A 182 -34.23 6.90 -15.62
CA THR A 182 -34.36 7.88 -14.55
C THR A 182 -33.72 7.31 -13.27
N PRO A 183 -32.63 7.92 -12.77
CA PRO A 183 -31.96 7.44 -11.58
C PRO A 183 -32.81 7.63 -10.31
N GLN A 184 -32.97 6.58 -9.50
CA GLN A 184 -33.79 6.61 -8.29
C GLN A 184 -33.10 6.08 -7.04
N SER A 185 -32.35 4.99 -7.16
CA SER A 185 -31.68 4.32 -6.05
C SER A 185 -30.56 3.41 -6.56
N MET A 186 -29.83 2.75 -5.65
CA MET A 186 -28.82 1.73 -6.01
C MET A 186 -29.45 0.35 -6.36
N LYS A 187 -30.77 0.25 -6.42
CA LYS A 187 -31.48 -1.00 -6.72
C LYS A 187 -30.97 -1.70 -7.99
N PRO A 188 -30.75 -1.02 -9.14
CA PRO A 188 -30.24 -1.68 -10.34
C PRO A 188 -28.90 -2.41 -10.11
N LEU A 189 -27.99 -1.82 -9.32
CA LEU A 189 -26.72 -2.49 -8.98
C LEU A 189 -26.94 -3.72 -8.10
N PHE A 190 -27.81 -3.66 -7.09
CA PHE A 190 -28.16 -4.83 -6.28
C PHE A 190 -28.75 -5.96 -7.11
N GLU A 191 -29.67 -5.65 -8.00
CA GLU A 191 -30.32 -6.64 -8.89
C GLU A 191 -29.27 -7.26 -9.83
N THR A 192 -28.40 -6.47 -10.46
CA THR A 192 -27.33 -6.99 -11.30
C THR A 192 -26.39 -7.92 -10.51
N ILE A 193 -26.07 -7.60 -9.26
CA ILE A 193 -25.26 -8.49 -8.40
C ILE A 193 -25.95 -9.84 -8.19
N LEU A 194 -27.25 -9.84 -7.89
CA LEU A 194 -27.99 -11.08 -7.64
C LEU A 194 -28.15 -11.93 -8.89
N ASP A 195 -28.34 -11.30 -10.04
CA ASP A 195 -28.60 -11.98 -11.31
C ASP A 195 -27.31 -12.50 -11.97
N TYR A 196 -26.24 -11.74 -11.91
CA TYR A 196 -25.01 -12.05 -12.65
C TYR A 196 -23.95 -12.78 -11.82
N ILE A 197 -23.80 -12.45 -10.52
CA ILE A 197 -22.81 -13.12 -9.68
C ILE A 197 -23.37 -14.46 -9.19
N PRO A 198 -22.67 -15.60 -9.44
CA PRO A 198 -23.14 -16.91 -9.02
C PRO A 198 -23.14 -17.05 -7.49
N ALA A 199 -24.08 -17.81 -6.98
CA ALA A 199 -24.09 -18.23 -5.58
C ALA A 199 -22.87 -19.14 -5.27
N PRO A 200 -22.31 -19.08 -4.06
CA PRO A 200 -21.23 -19.98 -3.66
C PRO A 200 -21.69 -21.43 -3.69
N GLU A 201 -20.83 -22.32 -4.15
CA GLU A 201 -21.08 -23.75 -4.28
C GLU A 201 -20.22 -24.54 -3.29
N GLY A 202 -20.80 -25.55 -2.65
CA GLY A 202 -20.12 -26.49 -1.78
C GLY A 202 -21.00 -27.65 -1.37
N ASP A 203 -20.44 -28.62 -0.66
CA ASP A 203 -21.16 -29.76 -0.13
C ASP A 203 -21.40 -29.57 1.37
N GLU A 204 -22.63 -29.25 1.76
CA GLU A 204 -22.99 -29.04 3.17
C GLU A 204 -22.89 -30.28 4.05
N GLU A 205 -23.03 -31.48 3.45
CA GLU A 205 -22.94 -32.76 4.15
C GLU A 205 -21.49 -33.29 4.23
N ALA A 206 -20.56 -32.62 3.55
CA ALA A 206 -19.13 -32.95 3.63
C ALA A 206 -18.51 -32.52 4.97
N GLY A 207 -17.30 -32.97 5.22
CA GLY A 207 -16.51 -32.51 6.34
C GLY A 207 -16.19 -31.01 6.22
N THR A 208 -16.11 -30.32 7.36
CA THR A 208 -15.76 -28.90 7.41
C THR A 208 -14.47 -28.61 6.66
N GLN A 209 -14.48 -27.60 5.80
CA GLN A 209 -13.30 -27.00 5.19
C GLN A 209 -13.45 -25.48 5.15
N VAL A 210 -12.54 -24.78 5.85
CA VAL A 210 -12.49 -23.31 5.88
C VAL A 210 -11.06 -22.87 5.59
N LEU A 211 -10.84 -22.22 4.45
CA LEU A 211 -9.53 -21.65 4.10
C LEU A 211 -9.37 -20.28 4.75
N ILE A 212 -8.34 -20.10 5.55
CA ILE A 212 -8.00 -18.80 6.16
C ILE A 212 -7.26 -17.94 5.15
N SER A 213 -7.89 -16.85 4.75
CA SER A 213 -7.38 -15.94 3.71
C SER A 213 -6.81 -14.64 4.28
N THR A 214 -7.33 -14.16 5.41
CA THR A 214 -6.82 -12.96 6.09
C THR A 214 -6.74 -13.19 7.60
N ILE A 215 -5.91 -12.42 8.28
CA ILE A 215 -5.77 -12.43 9.73
C ILE A 215 -6.07 -11.04 10.26
N ASP A 216 -6.90 -11.00 11.30
CA ASP A 216 -7.15 -9.83 12.12
C ASP A 216 -6.60 -10.08 13.52
N TYR A 217 -6.44 -9.04 14.31
CA TYR A 217 -5.91 -9.13 15.66
C TYR A 217 -6.74 -8.30 16.63
N ASN A 218 -7.02 -8.87 17.78
CA ASN A 218 -7.67 -8.18 18.88
C ASN A 218 -6.89 -8.46 20.17
N GLU A 219 -6.61 -7.42 20.97
CA GLU A 219 -5.80 -7.55 22.20
C GLU A 219 -6.39 -8.50 23.24
N TYR A 220 -7.71 -8.71 23.22
CA TYR A 220 -8.41 -9.58 24.19
C TYR A 220 -8.52 -11.04 23.75
N VAL A 221 -8.65 -11.29 22.44
CA VAL A 221 -8.87 -12.65 21.90
C VAL A 221 -7.71 -13.16 21.05
N GLY A 222 -6.69 -12.33 20.83
CA GLY A 222 -5.52 -12.66 20.03
C GLY A 222 -5.81 -12.63 18.51
N ARG A 223 -5.16 -13.52 17.76
CA ARG A 223 -5.35 -13.66 16.31
C ARG A 223 -6.74 -14.18 15.98
N ILE A 224 -7.33 -13.61 14.95
CA ILE A 224 -8.62 -13.97 14.39
C ILE A 224 -8.41 -14.34 12.94
N GLY A 225 -8.61 -15.60 12.58
CA GLY A 225 -8.55 -16.05 11.19
C GLY A 225 -9.86 -15.72 10.48
N VAL A 226 -9.79 -15.06 9.33
CA VAL A 226 -10.97 -14.79 8.48
C VAL A 226 -10.87 -15.63 7.22
N GLY A 227 -11.94 -16.32 6.88
CA GLY A 227 -11.99 -17.20 5.72
C GLY A 227 -13.39 -17.54 5.28
N LYS A 228 -13.49 -18.22 4.13
CA LYS A 228 -14.74 -18.70 3.59
C LYS A 228 -14.95 -20.17 3.94
N VAL A 229 -16.17 -20.54 4.29
CA VAL A 229 -16.57 -21.95 4.43
C VAL A 229 -16.78 -22.53 3.04
N ASP A 230 -15.85 -23.38 2.60
CA ASP A 230 -15.91 -23.99 1.27
C ASP A 230 -16.74 -25.28 1.26
N ASN A 231 -16.69 -26.07 2.33
CA ASN A 231 -17.50 -27.26 2.51
C ASN A 231 -17.92 -27.45 3.97
N GLY A 232 -19.02 -28.17 4.16
CA GLY A 232 -19.56 -28.53 5.47
C GLY A 232 -20.09 -27.34 6.26
N LYS A 233 -20.05 -27.50 7.57
CA LYS A 233 -20.46 -26.48 8.55
C LYS A 233 -19.40 -26.36 9.63
N ILE A 234 -19.22 -25.14 10.12
CA ILE A 234 -18.34 -24.86 11.26
C ILE A 234 -19.15 -24.37 12.45
N ARG A 235 -18.82 -24.86 13.65
CA ARG A 235 -19.56 -24.57 14.89
C ARG A 235 -18.63 -24.11 16.01
N VAL A 236 -19.18 -23.33 16.90
CA VAL A 236 -18.54 -23.01 18.17
C VAL A 236 -18.32 -24.29 18.97
N ASN A 237 -17.18 -24.42 19.63
CA ASN A 237 -16.73 -25.59 20.37
C ASN A 237 -16.42 -26.84 19.54
N GLN A 238 -16.48 -26.78 18.22
CA GLN A 238 -16.08 -27.87 17.35
C GLN A 238 -14.58 -28.12 17.43
N GLU A 239 -14.18 -29.39 17.46
CA GLU A 239 -12.79 -29.80 17.24
C GLU A 239 -12.53 -29.86 15.73
N VAL A 240 -11.46 -29.19 15.32
CA VAL A 240 -11.00 -29.15 13.93
C VAL A 240 -9.51 -29.42 13.85
N VAL A 241 -9.05 -29.86 12.70
CA VAL A 241 -7.62 -30.05 12.40
C VAL A 241 -7.17 -28.94 11.47
N VAL A 242 -6.16 -28.22 11.90
CA VAL A 242 -5.48 -27.21 11.06
C VAL A 242 -4.46 -27.93 10.20
N VAL A 243 -4.56 -27.76 8.90
CA VAL A 243 -3.64 -28.30 7.87
C VAL A 243 -3.27 -27.19 6.90
N ASN A 244 -2.09 -27.32 6.29
CA ASN A 244 -1.61 -26.33 5.32
C ASN A 244 -1.12 -27.04 4.06
N ALA A 245 -1.49 -26.55 2.88
CA ALA A 245 -1.13 -27.19 1.61
C ALA A 245 0.38 -27.23 1.34
N HIS A 246 1.15 -26.29 1.89
CA HIS A 246 2.62 -26.23 1.77
C HIS A 246 3.35 -27.03 2.84
N GLU A 247 2.66 -27.42 3.94
CA GLU A 247 3.20 -28.19 5.06
C GLU A 247 2.24 -29.31 5.44
N PRO A 248 1.95 -30.27 4.55
CA PRO A 248 0.87 -31.26 4.74
C PRO A 248 1.09 -32.19 5.94
N ASP A 249 2.34 -32.36 6.35
CA ASP A 249 2.70 -33.23 7.49
C ASP A 249 2.43 -32.57 8.85
N LYS A 250 2.31 -31.24 8.91
CA LYS A 250 2.01 -30.51 10.14
C LYS A 250 0.50 -30.44 10.36
N LYS A 251 -0.02 -31.32 11.20
CA LYS A 251 -1.44 -31.37 11.59
C LYS A 251 -1.60 -30.97 13.05
N ARG A 252 -2.48 -30.00 13.32
CA ARG A 252 -2.76 -29.55 14.69
C ARG A 252 -4.24 -29.67 15.00
N LYS A 253 -4.59 -30.35 16.10
CA LYS A 253 -5.97 -30.38 16.59
C LYS A 253 -6.21 -29.13 17.43
N VAL A 254 -7.25 -28.42 17.12
CA VAL A 254 -7.65 -27.19 17.82
C VAL A 254 -9.16 -27.15 18.02
N LYS A 255 -9.61 -26.29 18.92
CA LYS A 255 -11.03 -26.08 19.19
C LYS A 255 -11.42 -24.66 18.81
N VAL A 256 -12.52 -24.52 18.10
CA VAL A 256 -13.10 -23.21 17.74
C VAL A 256 -13.70 -22.59 18.99
N SER A 257 -13.11 -21.52 19.52
CA SER A 257 -13.61 -20.88 20.75
C SER A 257 -14.79 -19.96 20.46
N LYS A 258 -14.67 -19.11 19.43
CA LYS A 258 -15.72 -18.20 19.00
C LYS A 258 -15.75 -18.12 17.49
N LEU A 259 -16.95 -17.93 16.96
CA LEU A 259 -17.25 -17.82 15.56
C LEU A 259 -18.07 -16.54 15.33
N TYR A 260 -17.69 -15.78 14.32
CA TYR A 260 -18.37 -14.54 13.97
C TYR A 260 -18.69 -14.52 12.47
N GLU A 261 -19.79 -13.89 12.14
CA GLU A 261 -20.10 -13.43 10.78
C GLU A 261 -20.13 -11.90 10.72
N PHE A 262 -20.10 -11.35 9.51
CA PHE A 262 -20.15 -9.91 9.30
C PHE A 262 -21.61 -9.47 9.09
N GLU A 263 -22.01 -8.39 9.79
CA GLU A 263 -23.28 -7.66 9.58
C GLU A 263 -22.96 -6.17 9.53
N GLY A 264 -23.08 -5.57 8.35
CA GLY A 264 -22.48 -4.28 8.11
C GLY A 264 -20.98 -4.34 8.39
N LEU A 265 -20.49 -3.43 9.20
CA LEU A 265 -19.08 -3.37 9.63
C LEU A 265 -18.78 -4.14 10.92
N LYS A 266 -19.81 -4.75 11.53
CA LYS A 266 -19.65 -5.40 12.83
C LYS A 266 -19.46 -6.90 12.66
N LYS A 267 -18.64 -7.48 13.53
CA LYS A 267 -18.54 -8.93 13.72
C LYS A 267 -19.60 -9.35 14.74
N VAL A 268 -20.54 -10.16 14.31
CA VAL A 268 -21.63 -10.68 15.15
C VAL A 268 -21.34 -12.14 15.49
N GLU A 269 -21.40 -12.48 16.77
CA GLU A 269 -21.16 -13.85 17.25
C GLU A 269 -22.27 -14.78 16.80
N VAL A 270 -21.90 -15.90 16.16
CA VAL A 270 -22.82 -16.92 15.67
C VAL A 270 -22.42 -18.30 16.24
N THR A 271 -23.37 -19.20 16.32
CA THR A 271 -23.13 -20.56 16.82
C THR A 271 -22.68 -21.52 15.73
N GLU A 272 -23.10 -21.29 14.50
CA GLU A 272 -22.85 -22.12 13.32
C GLU A 272 -22.79 -21.24 12.07
N ALA A 273 -21.95 -21.63 11.09
CA ALA A 273 -21.92 -21.08 9.75
C ALA A 273 -21.78 -22.20 8.72
N SER A 274 -22.38 -22.01 7.54
CA SER A 274 -22.45 -23.00 6.46
C SER A 274 -21.69 -22.57 5.21
N VAL A 275 -21.71 -23.40 4.19
CA VAL A 275 -21.07 -23.17 2.88
C VAL A 275 -21.36 -21.77 2.36
N GLY A 276 -20.34 -21.10 1.88
CA GLY A 276 -20.37 -19.75 1.33
C GLY A 276 -20.26 -18.63 2.36
N SER A 277 -20.50 -18.88 3.66
CA SER A 277 -20.31 -17.87 4.71
C SER A 277 -18.85 -17.43 4.81
N ILE A 278 -18.64 -16.11 4.94
CA ILE A 278 -17.35 -15.54 5.33
C ILE A 278 -17.36 -15.37 6.83
N VAL A 279 -16.46 -16.08 7.50
CA VAL A 279 -16.42 -16.20 8.95
C VAL A 279 -15.11 -15.66 9.53
N ALA A 280 -15.19 -15.13 10.75
CA ALA A 280 -14.04 -14.79 11.56
C ALA A 280 -13.98 -15.74 12.77
N ILE A 281 -12.84 -16.40 12.97
CA ILE A 281 -12.64 -17.49 13.93
C ILE A 281 -11.56 -17.11 14.92
N SER A 282 -11.86 -17.20 16.22
CA SER A 282 -10.89 -16.91 17.27
C SER A 282 -10.64 -18.11 18.19
N GLY A 283 -9.57 -18.03 18.97
CA GLY A 283 -9.14 -19.07 19.93
C GLY A 283 -8.10 -20.04 19.37
N ILE A 284 -7.56 -19.76 18.19
CA ILE A 284 -6.45 -20.49 17.59
C ILE A 284 -5.23 -19.56 17.55
N THR A 285 -4.34 -19.69 18.53
CA THR A 285 -3.20 -18.75 18.73
C THR A 285 -2.24 -18.70 17.57
N ASP A 286 -1.99 -19.83 16.92
CA ASP A 286 -1.00 -19.97 15.84
C ASP A 286 -1.66 -20.12 14.47
N ILE A 287 -2.80 -19.48 14.25
CA ILE A 287 -3.46 -19.52 12.96
C ILE A 287 -2.70 -18.65 11.96
N HIS A 288 -2.50 -19.17 10.76
CA HIS A 288 -1.79 -18.51 9.68
C HIS A 288 -2.65 -18.44 8.41
N ILE A 289 -2.31 -17.51 7.54
CA ILE A 289 -2.93 -17.43 6.22
C ILE A 289 -2.53 -18.68 5.42
N GLY A 290 -3.52 -19.28 4.74
CA GLY A 290 -3.37 -20.52 4.00
C GLY A 290 -3.61 -21.78 4.84
N ASP A 291 -3.81 -21.63 6.15
CA ASP A 291 -4.30 -22.73 6.96
C ASP A 291 -5.73 -23.08 6.56
N THR A 292 -6.01 -24.37 6.46
CA THR A 292 -7.36 -24.91 6.26
C THR A 292 -7.82 -25.57 7.53
N LEU A 293 -8.96 -25.15 8.05
CA LEU A 293 -9.63 -25.81 9.16
C LEU A 293 -10.49 -26.94 8.62
N CYS A 294 -10.17 -28.18 8.98
CA CYS A 294 -10.83 -29.36 8.48
C CYS A 294 -11.47 -30.19 9.59
N SER A 295 -12.50 -30.96 9.24
CA SER A 295 -12.99 -32.03 10.10
C SER A 295 -11.88 -33.06 10.37
N PRO A 296 -11.81 -33.65 11.59
CA PRO A 296 -10.72 -34.56 11.96
C PRO A 296 -10.67 -35.87 11.14
N GLU A 297 -11.80 -36.29 10.58
CA GLU A 297 -11.95 -37.59 9.90
C GLU A 297 -11.16 -37.64 8.58
N ASN A 298 -11.15 -36.55 7.81
CA ASN A 298 -10.45 -36.50 6.53
C ASN A 298 -9.92 -35.07 6.27
N PRO A 299 -8.84 -34.67 6.93
CA PRO A 299 -8.29 -33.34 6.78
C PRO A 299 -7.59 -33.17 5.43
N GLN A 300 -8.19 -32.41 4.52
CA GLN A 300 -7.66 -32.06 3.21
C GLN A 300 -7.41 -30.56 3.10
N PRO A 301 -6.15 -30.10 2.93
CA PRO A 301 -5.84 -28.70 2.77
C PRO A 301 -6.35 -28.19 1.41
N ILE A 302 -6.88 -26.96 1.42
CA ILE A 302 -7.22 -26.26 0.18
C ILE A 302 -5.93 -25.61 -0.38
N PRO A 303 -5.60 -25.82 -1.67
CA PRO A 303 -4.46 -25.17 -2.28
C PRO A 303 -4.57 -23.66 -2.24
N PHE A 304 -3.51 -22.99 -1.79
CA PHE A 304 -3.42 -21.55 -1.83
C PHE A 304 -2.07 -21.07 -2.35
N GLN A 305 -2.03 -19.85 -2.84
CA GLN A 305 -0.79 -19.25 -3.32
C GLN A 305 0.06 -18.79 -2.14
N LYS A 306 1.33 -19.19 -2.13
CA LYS A 306 2.27 -18.78 -1.09
C LYS A 306 2.40 -17.26 -1.07
N ILE A 307 2.41 -16.68 0.11
CA ILE A 307 2.61 -15.25 0.29
C ILE A 307 3.96 -14.88 -0.33
N SER A 308 3.97 -13.85 -1.19
CA SER A 308 5.21 -13.35 -1.79
C SER A 308 6.15 -12.89 -0.69
N GLU A 309 7.42 -13.28 -0.80
CA GLU A 309 8.45 -12.86 0.15
C GLU A 309 8.74 -11.37 0.01
N PRO A 310 9.19 -10.71 1.09
CA PRO A 310 9.65 -9.33 1.03
C PRO A 310 10.74 -9.13 -0.03
N THR A 311 10.76 -7.97 -0.67
CA THR A 311 11.73 -7.60 -1.70
C THR A 311 12.68 -6.51 -1.27
N ILE A 312 12.31 -5.70 -0.27
CA ILE A 312 13.13 -4.63 0.29
C ILE A 312 13.24 -4.74 1.80
N ALA A 313 14.29 -4.18 2.36
CA ALA A 313 14.51 -4.09 3.80
C ALA A 313 15.00 -2.70 4.20
N MET A 314 14.69 -2.30 5.42
CA MET A 314 15.22 -1.11 6.11
C MET A 314 15.64 -1.48 7.52
N HIS A 315 16.63 -0.76 8.05
CA HIS A 315 16.96 -0.83 9.47
C HIS A 315 16.16 0.22 10.25
N PHE A 316 15.43 -0.24 11.27
CA PHE A 316 14.77 0.59 12.26
C PHE A 316 15.67 0.64 13.49
N ILE A 317 16.13 1.83 13.86
CA ILE A 317 17.20 2.04 14.82
C ILE A 317 16.70 2.97 15.91
N VAL A 318 17.10 2.74 17.14
CA VAL A 318 16.87 3.71 18.24
C VAL A 318 17.51 5.04 17.87
N ASN A 319 16.76 6.14 18.03
CA ASN A 319 17.31 7.46 17.76
C ASN A 319 18.33 7.85 18.84
N ASP A 320 19.57 8.04 18.45
CA ASP A 320 20.73 8.41 19.29
C ASP A 320 21.25 9.82 18.99
N SER A 321 20.46 10.64 18.28
CA SER A 321 20.83 12.01 17.94
C SER A 321 20.86 12.94 19.16
N PRO A 322 21.53 14.10 19.09
CA PRO A 322 21.51 15.11 20.17
C PRO A 322 20.10 15.66 20.49
N LEU A 323 19.11 15.45 19.63
CA LEU A 323 17.72 15.82 19.85
C LEU A 323 16.83 14.65 20.27
N ALA A 324 17.41 13.46 20.45
CA ALA A 324 16.67 12.25 20.83
C ALA A 324 15.86 12.42 22.13
N GLY A 325 14.67 11.86 22.18
CA GLY A 325 13.79 11.84 23.35
C GLY A 325 13.09 13.17 23.66
N LYS A 326 13.19 14.18 22.80
CA LYS A 326 12.54 15.49 23.04
C LYS A 326 11.14 15.57 22.47
N GLU A 327 10.78 14.74 21.52
CA GLU A 327 9.52 14.82 20.81
C GLU A 327 8.71 13.53 20.90
N GLY A 328 9.38 12.38 21.00
CA GLY A 328 8.77 11.06 21.07
C GLY A 328 8.38 10.66 22.49
N LYS A 329 7.30 9.87 22.59
CA LYS A 329 6.83 9.24 23.82
C LYS A 329 7.49 7.89 24.04
N PHE A 330 7.69 7.15 22.96
CA PHE A 330 8.30 5.82 22.95
C PHE A 330 9.65 5.85 22.22
N VAL A 331 10.74 5.82 22.97
CA VAL A 331 12.09 6.12 22.47
C VAL A 331 13.12 5.01 22.72
N THR A 332 12.73 3.91 23.39
CA THR A 332 13.66 2.84 23.77
C THR A 332 13.62 1.66 22.80
N SER A 333 14.70 0.88 22.75
CA SER A 333 14.77 -0.35 21.93
C SER A 333 13.68 -1.36 22.30
N ARG A 334 13.31 -1.43 23.58
CA ARG A 334 12.22 -2.29 24.05
C ARG A 334 10.88 -1.88 23.44
N HIS A 335 10.53 -0.58 23.48
CA HIS A 335 9.30 -0.08 22.86
C HIS A 335 9.28 -0.34 21.36
N LEU A 336 10.40 -0.07 20.68
CA LEU A 336 10.55 -0.29 19.24
C LEU A 336 10.37 -1.77 18.90
N ARG A 337 11.03 -2.67 19.64
CA ARG A 337 10.91 -4.11 19.50
C ARG A 337 9.46 -4.59 19.67
N GLU A 338 8.85 -4.24 20.79
CA GLU A 338 7.47 -4.66 21.11
C GLU A 338 6.50 -4.22 20.02
N ARG A 339 6.65 -2.99 19.50
CA ARG A 339 5.78 -2.45 18.44
C ARG A 339 6.00 -3.16 17.09
N LEU A 340 7.24 -3.36 16.68
CA LEU A 340 7.57 -4.04 15.42
C LEU A 340 7.12 -5.50 15.42
N PHE A 341 7.33 -6.22 16.51
CA PHE A 341 6.86 -7.61 16.62
C PHE A 341 5.33 -7.71 16.77
N LYS A 342 4.67 -6.70 17.34
CA LYS A 342 3.20 -6.63 17.37
C LYS A 342 2.62 -6.53 15.96
N GLU A 343 3.27 -5.82 15.04
CA GLU A 343 2.83 -5.69 13.65
C GLU A 343 2.75 -7.04 12.94
N LEU A 344 3.65 -7.97 13.23
CA LEU A 344 3.64 -9.32 12.65
C LEU A 344 2.37 -10.13 12.98
N ASN A 345 1.56 -9.69 13.93
CA ASN A 345 0.29 -10.34 14.23
C ASN A 345 -0.78 -10.06 13.17
N THR A 346 -0.70 -8.92 12.51
CA THR A 346 -1.66 -8.46 11.50
C THR A 346 -1.07 -8.48 10.10
N ASP A 347 0.19 -8.06 9.96
CA ASP A 347 0.88 -8.01 8.67
C ASP A 347 1.78 -9.22 8.47
N VAL A 348 1.28 -10.18 7.71
CA VAL A 348 2.00 -11.43 7.39
C VAL A 348 3.04 -11.28 6.28
N SER A 349 3.03 -10.15 5.58
CA SER A 349 4.00 -9.84 4.52
C SER A 349 5.24 -9.12 5.03
N LEU A 350 5.20 -8.68 6.28
CA LEU A 350 6.32 -8.07 6.97
C LEU A 350 7.21 -9.14 7.62
N ARG A 351 8.51 -8.91 7.62
CA ARG A 351 9.47 -9.71 8.40
C ARG A 351 10.29 -8.76 9.27
N VAL A 352 10.43 -9.09 10.54
CA VAL A 352 11.25 -8.36 11.51
C VAL A 352 12.31 -9.30 12.04
N GLU A 353 13.57 -8.91 11.91
CA GLU A 353 14.74 -9.66 12.36
C GLU A 353 15.55 -8.80 13.32
N GLU A 354 16.00 -9.39 14.42
CA GLU A 354 16.98 -8.75 15.30
C GLU A 354 18.34 -8.76 14.60
N THR A 355 19.09 -7.69 14.79
CA THR A 355 20.47 -7.59 14.26
C THR A 355 21.48 -7.87 15.38
N ASP A 356 22.77 -7.85 15.07
CA ASP A 356 23.83 -7.97 16.06
C ASP A 356 23.79 -6.83 17.10
N SER A 357 23.15 -5.72 16.77
CA SER A 357 22.90 -4.60 17.68
C SER A 357 21.52 -4.71 18.32
N THR A 358 21.45 -4.63 19.65
CA THR A 358 20.17 -4.59 20.39
C THR A 358 19.33 -3.34 20.15
N GLU A 359 19.88 -2.35 19.46
CA GLU A 359 19.25 -1.06 19.14
C GLU A 359 18.77 -0.96 17.69
N SER A 360 18.96 -2.01 16.89
CA SER A 360 18.62 -2.05 15.46
C SER A 360 17.83 -3.29 15.10
N PHE A 361 16.80 -3.11 14.29
CA PHE A 361 15.93 -4.18 13.76
C PHE A 361 15.90 -4.08 12.25
N LYS A 362 16.09 -5.20 11.56
CA LYS A 362 15.91 -5.29 10.13
C LYS A 362 14.46 -5.59 9.83
N VAL A 363 13.79 -4.67 9.17
CA VAL A 363 12.39 -4.78 8.79
C VAL A 363 12.30 -4.91 7.29
N SER A 364 11.73 -6.02 6.82
CA SER A 364 11.61 -6.32 5.40
C SER A 364 10.15 -6.32 4.98
N GLY A 365 9.86 -5.68 3.85
CA GLY A 365 8.52 -5.52 3.29
C GLY A 365 8.50 -5.68 1.78
N ARG A 366 7.31 -5.58 1.17
CA ARG A 366 7.13 -5.78 -0.28
C ARG A 366 7.53 -4.59 -1.12
N GLY A 367 7.43 -3.38 -0.58
CA GLY A 367 7.71 -2.14 -1.30
C GLY A 367 7.93 -0.96 -0.36
N GLU A 368 8.38 0.17 -0.92
CA GLU A 368 8.63 1.39 -0.15
C GLU A 368 7.36 1.94 0.50
N LEU A 369 6.22 1.90 -0.21
CA LEU A 369 4.95 2.37 0.32
C LEU A 369 4.54 1.55 1.55
N HIS A 370 4.71 0.23 1.53
CA HIS A 370 4.42 -0.64 2.66
C HIS A 370 5.19 -0.24 3.92
N LEU A 371 6.52 -0.06 3.79
CA LEU A 371 7.37 0.36 4.92
C LEU A 371 7.09 1.82 5.34
N SER A 372 6.78 2.73 4.41
CA SER A 372 6.46 4.12 4.74
C SER A 372 5.14 4.24 5.52
N VAL A 373 4.17 3.38 5.24
CA VAL A 373 2.92 3.30 6.01
C VAL A 373 3.20 2.86 7.44
N LEU A 374 4.03 1.83 7.63
CA LEU A 374 4.44 1.38 8.97
C LEU A 374 5.14 2.50 9.75
N ILE A 375 6.09 3.19 9.12
CA ILE A 375 6.81 4.33 9.72
C ILE A 375 5.83 5.44 10.14
N GLU A 376 4.89 5.80 9.29
CA GLU A 376 3.91 6.86 9.58
C GLU A 376 2.93 6.46 10.69
N ASN A 377 2.48 5.19 10.72
CA ASN A 377 1.65 4.67 11.82
C ASN A 377 2.39 4.80 13.16
N MET A 378 3.64 4.33 13.22
CA MET A 378 4.45 4.40 14.43
C MET A 378 4.72 5.85 14.86
N ARG A 379 4.98 6.73 13.89
CA ARG A 379 5.14 8.17 14.13
C ARG A 379 3.92 8.79 14.81
N ARG A 380 2.70 8.49 14.31
CA ARG A 380 1.43 8.98 14.87
C ARG A 380 1.11 8.38 16.24
N GLU A 381 1.54 7.16 16.48
CA GLU A 381 1.43 6.52 17.81
C GLU A 381 2.36 7.16 18.86
N GLY A 382 3.28 8.02 18.45
CA GLY A 382 4.20 8.74 19.33
C GLY A 382 5.58 8.11 19.47
N PHE A 383 5.96 7.22 18.57
CA PHE A 383 7.31 6.64 18.52
C PHE A 383 8.32 7.64 17.94
N GLU A 384 9.55 7.54 18.45
CA GLU A 384 10.72 8.23 17.93
C GLU A 384 11.82 7.21 17.66
N PHE A 385 12.31 7.17 16.43
CA PHE A 385 13.31 6.23 15.95
C PHE A 385 14.03 6.79 14.72
N ALA A 386 15.04 6.10 14.23
CA ALA A 386 15.70 6.42 12.98
C ALA A 386 15.56 5.25 12.00
N VAL A 387 15.55 5.53 10.70
CA VAL A 387 15.53 4.51 9.65
C VAL A 387 16.67 4.71 8.66
N SER A 388 17.17 3.59 8.13
CA SER A 388 18.18 3.59 7.07
C SER A 388 17.55 3.70 5.69
N LYS A 389 18.37 3.94 4.66
CA LYS A 389 17.96 3.77 3.27
C LYS A 389 17.41 2.37 3.03
N ALA A 390 16.37 2.28 2.18
CA ALA A 390 15.87 1.00 1.73
C ALA A 390 16.89 0.26 0.87
N GLU A 391 17.03 -1.03 1.10
CA GLU A 391 17.92 -1.92 0.36
C GLU A 391 17.10 -3.09 -0.20
N VAL A 392 17.38 -3.48 -1.44
CA VAL A 392 16.73 -4.65 -2.04
C VAL A 392 17.33 -5.95 -1.48
N LEU A 393 16.49 -6.95 -1.33
CA LEU A 393 16.90 -8.27 -0.86
C LEU A 393 17.36 -9.10 -2.06
N TYR A 394 18.65 -9.38 -2.10
CA TYR A 394 19.28 -10.24 -3.12
C TYR A 394 19.08 -11.71 -2.81
N ARG A 395 19.11 -12.54 -3.85
CA ARG A 395 19.16 -14.00 -3.76
C ARG A 395 20.35 -14.53 -4.52
N GLU A 396 20.66 -15.79 -4.34
CA GLU A 396 21.62 -16.52 -5.15
C GLU A 396 20.90 -17.64 -5.92
N ASP A 397 21.31 -17.85 -7.17
CA ASP A 397 20.84 -19.00 -7.95
C ASP A 397 21.59 -20.28 -7.52
N GLU A 398 21.24 -21.41 -8.12
CA GLU A 398 21.87 -22.71 -7.85
C GLU A 398 23.38 -22.73 -8.14
N ASN A 399 23.88 -21.76 -8.91
CA ASN A 399 25.30 -21.59 -9.26
C ASN A 399 26.00 -20.51 -8.43
N GLY A 400 25.35 -19.95 -7.39
CA GLY A 400 25.90 -18.89 -6.56
C GLY A 400 25.93 -17.51 -7.23
N LYS A 401 25.20 -17.31 -8.35
CA LYS A 401 25.12 -15.99 -8.98
C LYS A 401 24.06 -15.15 -8.29
N LYS A 402 24.40 -13.88 -8.09
CA LYS A 402 23.53 -12.89 -7.47
C LYS A 402 22.32 -12.60 -8.34
N LEU A 403 21.12 -12.75 -7.77
CA LEU A 403 19.84 -12.38 -8.33
C LEU A 403 19.27 -11.16 -7.59
N GLU A 404 18.55 -10.31 -8.32
CA GLU A 404 17.88 -9.15 -7.77
C GLU A 404 16.38 -9.16 -8.12
N PRO A 405 15.52 -8.55 -7.29
CA PRO A 405 14.10 -8.44 -7.58
C PRO A 405 13.88 -7.53 -8.79
N MET A 406 13.03 -8.00 -9.71
CA MET A 406 12.66 -7.31 -10.95
C MET A 406 11.21 -6.85 -10.88
N GLU A 407 10.92 -5.74 -11.51
CA GLU A 407 9.56 -5.21 -11.65
C GLU A 407 9.24 -4.91 -13.11
N LYS A 408 7.98 -5.10 -13.48
CA LYS A 408 7.40 -4.52 -14.69
C LYS A 408 6.87 -3.15 -14.35
N ALA A 409 7.41 -2.12 -14.99
CA ALA A 409 6.95 -0.75 -14.84
C ALA A 409 6.09 -0.36 -16.04
N TYR A 410 4.86 0.03 -15.76
CA TYR A 410 3.91 0.58 -16.73
C TYR A 410 3.86 2.09 -16.54
N VAL A 411 4.18 2.81 -17.59
CA VAL A 411 4.32 4.26 -17.54
C VAL A 411 3.43 4.89 -18.60
N ASP A 412 2.48 5.71 -18.19
CA ASP A 412 1.67 6.53 -19.09
C ASP A 412 2.11 7.99 -18.95
N VAL A 413 2.60 8.59 -20.02
CA VAL A 413 3.11 9.96 -20.04
C VAL A 413 2.69 10.71 -21.31
N PRO A 414 2.46 12.03 -21.22
CA PRO A 414 2.32 12.84 -22.42
C PRO A 414 3.51 12.63 -23.36
N ASP A 415 3.27 12.62 -24.67
CA ASP A 415 4.26 12.29 -25.69
C ASP A 415 5.55 13.11 -25.56
N GLU A 416 5.44 14.38 -25.13
CA GLU A 416 6.59 15.30 -24.94
C GLU A 416 7.58 14.83 -23.85
N PHE A 417 7.15 14.01 -22.89
CA PHE A 417 8.00 13.53 -21.78
C PHE A 417 8.51 12.10 -21.99
N SER A 418 8.01 11.36 -22.98
CA SER A 418 8.34 9.96 -23.21
C SER A 418 9.85 9.72 -23.37
N GLY A 419 10.53 10.56 -24.13
CA GLY A 419 11.98 10.48 -24.33
C GLY A 419 12.80 10.64 -23.04
N THR A 420 12.42 11.60 -22.18
CA THR A 420 13.08 11.83 -20.89
C THR A 420 12.91 10.64 -19.96
N VAL A 421 11.70 10.06 -19.91
CA VAL A 421 11.39 8.89 -19.09
C VAL A 421 12.17 7.67 -19.56
N ILE A 422 12.20 7.42 -20.87
CA ILE A 422 12.96 6.30 -21.45
C ILE A 422 14.44 6.43 -21.11
N GLU A 423 15.05 7.60 -21.26
CA GLU A 423 16.45 7.84 -20.92
C GLU A 423 16.72 7.54 -19.43
N LYS A 424 15.89 8.08 -18.54
CA LYS A 424 16.08 7.93 -17.09
C LYS A 424 15.90 6.50 -16.61
N LEU A 425 14.86 5.80 -17.05
CA LEU A 425 14.64 4.40 -16.69
C LEU A 425 15.75 3.49 -17.26
N SER A 426 16.20 3.74 -18.48
CA SER A 426 17.33 3.00 -19.07
C SER A 426 18.63 3.20 -18.30
N ASN A 427 18.93 4.44 -17.86
CA ASN A 427 20.09 4.72 -16.98
C ASN A 427 20.00 3.98 -15.63
N ARG A 428 18.78 3.67 -15.18
CA ARG A 428 18.49 2.89 -13.97
C ARG A 428 18.37 1.38 -14.24
N LYS A 429 18.91 0.91 -15.39
CA LYS A 429 18.95 -0.48 -15.84
C LYS A 429 17.59 -1.05 -16.24
N GLY A 430 16.61 -0.20 -16.55
CA GLY A 430 15.34 -0.59 -17.16
C GLY A 430 15.52 -0.95 -18.64
N GLU A 431 14.89 -2.02 -19.07
CA GLU A 431 14.78 -2.47 -20.45
C GLU A 431 13.38 -2.17 -20.95
N LEU A 432 13.27 -1.39 -22.02
CA LEU A 432 11.98 -1.08 -22.67
C LEU A 432 11.47 -2.36 -23.36
N LEU A 433 10.31 -2.84 -22.94
CA LEU A 433 9.66 -4.03 -23.49
C LEU A 433 8.67 -3.67 -24.60
N SER A 434 7.86 -2.63 -24.38
CA SER A 434 6.89 -2.15 -25.37
C SER A 434 6.70 -0.66 -25.27
N MET A 435 6.27 -0.06 -26.40
CA MET A 435 5.88 1.34 -26.50
C MET A 435 4.68 1.44 -27.44
N SER A 436 3.59 2.03 -26.95
CA SER A 436 2.39 2.29 -27.74
C SER A 436 1.91 3.72 -27.52
N THR A 437 1.45 4.36 -28.60
CA THR A 437 0.90 5.71 -28.54
C THR A 437 -0.62 5.61 -28.46
N ALA A 438 -1.22 6.16 -27.42
CA ALA A 438 -2.66 6.25 -27.28
C ALA A 438 -3.20 7.43 -28.13
N SER A 439 -4.45 7.33 -28.60
CA SER A 439 -5.13 8.34 -29.41
C SER A 439 -5.28 9.71 -28.70
N SER A 440 -5.01 9.76 -27.39
CA SER A 440 -5.16 10.94 -26.52
C SER A 440 -3.91 11.82 -26.37
N GLY A 441 -2.81 11.58 -27.14
CA GLY A 441 -1.55 12.31 -26.98
C GLY A 441 -0.70 11.85 -25.80
N TYR A 442 -0.94 10.61 -25.32
CA TYR A 442 -0.15 9.91 -24.31
C TYR A 442 0.59 8.73 -24.93
N THR A 443 1.81 8.52 -24.47
CA THR A 443 2.60 7.33 -24.78
C THR A 443 2.61 6.40 -23.58
N ARG A 444 2.24 5.14 -23.81
CA ARG A 444 2.37 4.04 -22.84
C ARG A 444 3.68 3.31 -23.07
N LEU A 445 4.46 3.17 -22.00
CA LEU A 445 5.75 2.48 -21.98
C LEU A 445 5.69 1.31 -20.99
N GLU A 446 6.26 0.18 -21.37
CA GLU A 446 6.42 -0.96 -20.48
C GLU A 446 7.92 -1.27 -20.35
N PHE A 447 8.40 -1.37 -19.11
CA PHE A 447 9.79 -1.67 -18.79
C PHE A 447 9.92 -2.89 -17.91
N SER A 448 10.99 -3.67 -18.11
CA SER A 448 11.53 -4.60 -17.10
C SER A 448 12.69 -3.90 -16.39
N ILE A 449 12.57 -3.66 -15.08
CA ILE A 449 13.54 -2.86 -14.32
C ILE A 449 13.84 -3.51 -12.97
N PRO A 450 15.09 -3.49 -12.49
CA PRO A 450 15.38 -3.89 -11.11
C PRO A 450 14.64 -3.01 -10.11
N SER A 451 14.04 -3.61 -9.06
CA SER A 451 13.32 -2.84 -8.02
C SER A 451 14.16 -1.71 -7.45
N ARG A 452 15.47 -1.92 -7.25
CA ARG A 452 16.37 -0.85 -6.81
C ARG A 452 16.47 0.31 -7.81
N GLY A 453 16.21 0.11 -9.10
CA GLY A 453 16.18 1.17 -10.11
C GLY A 453 14.99 2.12 -9.95
N LEU A 454 13.94 1.68 -9.26
CA LEU A 454 12.75 2.48 -8.99
C LEU A 454 12.83 3.25 -7.67
N ILE A 455 13.74 2.83 -6.76
CA ILE A 455 13.97 3.54 -5.50
C ILE A 455 14.38 4.98 -5.78
N GLY A 456 13.62 5.94 -5.22
CA GLY A 456 13.83 7.37 -5.41
C GLY A 456 13.50 7.91 -6.82
N TYR A 457 12.88 7.12 -7.69
CA TYR A 457 12.50 7.57 -9.04
C TYR A 457 11.14 8.26 -9.08
N ARG A 458 10.22 7.91 -8.21
CA ARG A 458 8.83 8.42 -8.25
C ARG A 458 8.77 9.95 -8.10
N GLY A 459 9.54 10.53 -7.19
CA GLY A 459 9.62 11.99 -7.00
C GLY A 459 10.24 12.70 -8.21
N GLU A 460 11.28 12.12 -8.79
CA GLU A 460 11.92 12.60 -10.01
C GLU A 460 10.98 12.54 -11.20
N PHE A 461 10.26 11.41 -11.37
CA PHE A 461 9.27 11.19 -12.42
C PHE A 461 8.13 12.22 -12.38
N MET A 462 7.58 12.51 -11.20
CA MET A 462 6.53 13.53 -11.07
C MET A 462 7.03 14.92 -11.46
N THR A 463 8.30 15.24 -11.19
CA THR A 463 8.91 16.51 -11.59
C THR A 463 9.10 16.57 -13.11
N ASP A 464 9.63 15.50 -13.72
CA ASP A 464 9.90 15.43 -15.16
C ASP A 464 8.64 15.50 -16.00
N THR A 465 7.57 14.89 -15.54
CA THR A 465 6.26 14.86 -16.20
C THR A 465 5.34 16.01 -15.80
N LYS A 466 5.83 16.96 -14.98
CA LYS A 466 5.03 18.08 -14.43
C LYS A 466 3.74 17.61 -13.74
N GLY A 467 3.77 16.42 -13.11
CA GLY A 467 2.62 15.83 -12.45
C GLY A 467 1.63 15.09 -13.37
N ASN A 468 1.87 15.07 -14.69
CA ASN A 468 0.94 14.45 -15.65
C ASN A 468 1.27 12.98 -15.98
N GLY A 469 2.34 12.42 -15.43
CA GLY A 469 2.73 11.03 -15.67
C GLY A 469 2.14 10.08 -14.63
N ILE A 470 1.86 8.85 -15.06
CA ILE A 470 1.43 7.74 -14.20
C ILE A 470 2.49 6.66 -14.27
N LEU A 471 2.98 6.23 -13.10
CA LEU A 471 3.96 5.16 -12.97
C LEU A 471 3.41 4.08 -12.04
N ASN A 472 3.19 2.89 -12.59
CA ASN A 472 2.79 1.70 -11.85
C ASN A 472 3.82 0.60 -12.02
N THR A 473 4.05 -0.16 -10.96
CA THR A 473 5.03 -1.24 -10.96
C THR A 473 4.43 -2.52 -10.39
N ILE A 474 4.83 -3.65 -10.94
CA ILE A 474 4.39 -4.98 -10.51
C ILE A 474 5.63 -5.85 -10.38
N PHE A 475 5.78 -6.53 -9.24
CA PHE A 475 6.86 -7.48 -9.02
C PHE A 475 6.80 -8.64 -10.05
N ASP A 476 7.91 -8.87 -10.76
CA ASP A 476 8.03 -9.86 -11.86
C ASP A 476 9.02 -10.99 -11.55
N GLY A 477 9.32 -11.19 -10.27
CA GLY A 477 10.24 -12.25 -9.85
C GLY A 477 11.68 -11.78 -9.65
N TYR A 478 12.62 -12.72 -9.71
CA TYR A 478 14.06 -12.44 -9.55
C TYR A 478 14.80 -12.66 -10.86
N GLY A 479 15.61 -11.68 -11.24
CA GLY A 479 16.46 -11.73 -12.44
C GLY A 479 17.94 -11.55 -12.11
N PRO A 480 18.82 -11.74 -13.09
CA PRO A 480 20.26 -11.54 -12.92
C PRO A 480 20.61 -10.12 -12.51
N TYR A 481 21.58 -9.94 -11.62
CA TYR A 481 22.06 -8.63 -11.22
C TYR A 481 22.60 -7.81 -12.40
N LYS A 482 22.04 -6.63 -12.63
CA LYS A 482 22.32 -5.77 -13.81
C LYS A 482 23.44 -4.75 -13.59
N GLY A 483 24.28 -4.93 -12.58
CA GLY A 483 25.40 -4.01 -12.27
C GLY A 483 24.96 -2.77 -11.47
N ASP A 484 25.89 -1.88 -11.16
CA ASP A 484 25.64 -0.74 -10.29
C ASP A 484 24.74 0.33 -10.93
N ILE A 485 23.94 0.98 -10.09
CA ILE A 485 23.07 2.11 -10.45
C ILE A 485 23.54 3.32 -9.64
N ALA A 486 23.79 4.44 -10.31
CA ALA A 486 24.03 5.72 -9.65
C ALA A 486 22.68 6.34 -9.23
N TYR A 487 22.45 6.47 -7.91
CA TYR A 487 21.19 6.96 -7.38
C TYR A 487 21.13 8.50 -7.35
N ARG A 488 21.85 9.11 -6.44
CA ARG A 488 21.82 10.56 -6.24
C ARG A 488 23.03 11.24 -6.86
N LYS A 489 22.77 12.24 -7.70
CA LYS A 489 23.81 13.04 -8.38
C LYS A 489 24.33 14.21 -7.51
N GLN A 490 23.61 14.58 -6.45
CA GLN A 490 23.84 15.78 -5.65
C GLN A 490 24.13 15.40 -4.20
N GLY A 491 25.10 16.07 -3.59
CA GLY A 491 25.50 15.85 -2.20
C GLY A 491 24.56 16.50 -1.19
N SER A 492 24.90 16.35 0.09
CA SER A 492 24.21 16.95 1.23
C SER A 492 24.89 18.22 1.72
N LEU A 493 24.11 19.20 2.15
CA LEU A 493 24.57 20.32 3.00
C LEU A 493 24.46 19.89 4.46
N ILE A 494 25.59 19.81 5.16
CA ILE A 494 25.67 19.24 6.51
C ILE A 494 25.96 20.33 7.51
N ALA A 495 25.19 20.40 8.61
CA ALA A 495 25.46 21.34 9.68
C ALA A 495 26.81 21.03 10.36
N PHE A 496 27.66 22.04 10.44
CA PHE A 496 28.99 21.94 11.03
C PHE A 496 28.96 21.91 12.55
N GLU A 497 28.10 22.71 13.17
CA GLU A 497 27.98 22.85 14.62
C GLU A 497 26.53 22.72 15.09
N SER A 498 26.38 22.51 16.41
CA SER A 498 25.07 22.44 17.05
C SER A 498 24.62 23.83 17.51
N GLY A 499 23.34 24.17 17.29
CA GLY A 499 22.81 25.46 17.67
C GLY A 499 21.42 25.70 17.08
N GLU A 500 21.10 26.97 16.85
CA GLU A 500 19.88 27.42 16.20
C GLU A 500 20.24 28.03 14.82
N ALA A 501 19.52 27.64 13.80
CA ALA A 501 19.71 28.18 12.45
C ALA A 501 19.32 29.67 12.40
N ILE A 502 20.24 30.49 11.93
CA ILE A 502 20.09 31.95 11.90
C ILE A 502 19.98 32.43 10.45
N THR A 503 19.16 33.44 10.21
CA THR A 503 18.91 34.03 8.88
C THR A 503 20.21 34.31 8.11
N TYR A 504 21.23 34.86 8.76
CA TYR A 504 22.53 35.16 8.12
C TYR A 504 23.29 33.89 7.69
N GLY A 505 23.30 32.85 8.55
CA GLY A 505 23.92 31.57 8.21
C GLY A 505 23.20 30.87 7.05
N LEU A 506 21.86 30.87 7.07
CA LEU A 506 21.02 30.31 6.00
C LEU A 506 21.16 31.07 4.68
N PHE A 507 21.26 32.40 4.73
CA PHE A 507 21.46 33.22 3.53
C PHE A 507 22.75 32.85 2.80
N ASN A 508 23.85 32.62 3.52
CA ASN A 508 25.09 32.15 2.91
C ASN A 508 25.03 30.70 2.45
N ALA A 509 24.19 29.89 3.11
CA ALA A 509 24.04 28.47 2.76
C ALA A 509 23.20 28.25 1.49
N GLN A 510 22.18 29.09 1.23
CA GLN A 510 21.30 28.94 0.07
C GLN A 510 22.02 29.16 -1.28
N GLU A 511 23.18 29.83 -1.30
CA GLU A 511 24.00 29.95 -2.51
C GLU A 511 24.60 28.60 -2.96
N ARG A 512 24.66 27.61 -2.06
CA ARG A 512 25.23 26.30 -2.32
C ARG A 512 24.21 25.26 -2.73
N GLY A 513 22.93 25.50 -2.45
CA GLY A 513 21.87 24.56 -2.79
C GLY A 513 20.53 24.89 -2.14
N THR A 514 19.64 23.89 -2.13
CA THR A 514 18.29 24.02 -1.59
C THR A 514 18.26 23.64 -0.11
N LEU A 515 17.76 24.53 0.75
CA LEU A 515 17.64 24.28 2.19
C LEU A 515 16.37 23.52 2.54
N PHE A 516 16.44 22.71 3.62
CA PHE A 516 15.34 21.95 4.19
C PHE A 516 14.81 22.55 5.50
N ILE A 517 15.51 23.52 6.08
CA ILE A 517 15.24 24.11 7.39
C ILE A 517 14.97 25.59 7.30
N SER A 518 14.20 26.09 8.27
CA SER A 518 13.84 27.50 8.46
C SER A 518 14.72 28.17 9.54
N PRO A 519 14.76 29.52 9.57
CA PRO A 519 15.36 30.25 10.70
C PRO A 519 14.68 29.86 12.02
N GLY A 520 15.45 29.74 13.09
CA GLY A 520 14.96 29.37 14.42
C GLY A 520 14.92 27.87 14.68
N GLU A 521 15.14 27.02 13.68
CA GLU A 521 15.21 25.57 13.88
C GLU A 521 16.51 25.14 14.56
N LYS A 522 16.37 24.18 15.48
CA LYS A 522 17.51 23.58 16.18
C LYS A 522 18.21 22.59 15.26
N VAL A 523 19.51 22.76 15.15
CA VAL A 523 20.38 21.86 14.37
C VAL A 523 21.51 21.32 15.23
N TYR A 524 22.13 20.24 14.79
CA TYR A 524 23.31 19.66 15.43
C TYR A 524 24.33 19.23 14.38
N SER A 525 25.58 19.13 14.80
CA SER A 525 26.67 18.69 13.91
C SER A 525 26.36 17.34 13.28
N GLY A 526 26.48 17.25 11.96
CA GLY A 526 26.13 16.04 11.18
C GLY A 526 24.67 15.96 10.72
N MET A 527 23.80 16.89 11.11
CA MET A 527 22.43 17.01 10.57
C MET A 527 22.50 17.51 9.12
N VAL A 528 21.72 16.91 8.23
CA VAL A 528 21.59 17.36 6.85
C VAL A 528 20.52 18.46 6.80
N VAL A 529 20.92 19.65 6.40
CA VAL A 529 20.10 20.86 6.41
C VAL A 529 19.70 21.34 5.02
N GLY A 530 20.15 20.63 3.99
CA GLY A 530 19.82 20.93 2.60
C GLY A 530 20.49 20.00 1.60
N GLN A 531 20.12 20.17 0.34
CA GLN A 531 20.70 19.49 -0.82
C GLN A 531 21.73 20.40 -1.49
N ASN A 532 22.95 19.90 -1.69
CA ASN A 532 23.97 20.64 -2.42
C ASN A 532 23.68 20.68 -3.92
N GLY A 533 23.99 21.78 -4.59
CA GLY A 533 23.95 21.87 -6.06
C GLY A 533 25.02 21.04 -6.79
N LYS A 534 26.04 20.55 -6.06
CA LYS A 534 27.14 19.71 -6.56
C LYS A 534 27.05 18.29 -5.98
N ALA A 535 27.81 17.36 -6.56
CA ALA A 535 27.80 15.95 -6.15
C ALA A 535 28.41 15.69 -4.77
N GLU A 536 29.25 16.59 -4.25
CA GLU A 536 29.97 16.41 -2.99
C GLU A 536 29.17 16.90 -1.79
N ASP A 537 29.31 16.23 -0.67
CA ASP A 537 28.82 16.69 0.62
C ASP A 537 29.63 17.88 1.11
N VAL A 538 28.95 18.90 1.63
CA VAL A 538 29.59 20.13 2.11
C VAL A 538 29.13 20.46 3.53
N GLU A 539 30.08 20.65 4.42
CA GLU A 539 29.82 21.15 5.76
C GLU A 539 29.62 22.67 5.73
N ILE A 540 28.53 23.15 6.31
CA ILE A 540 28.14 24.55 6.35
C ILE A 540 27.77 24.99 7.76
N ASN A 541 28.05 26.25 8.08
CA ASN A 541 27.67 26.82 9.35
C ASN A 541 26.40 27.65 9.21
N VAL A 542 25.25 27.05 9.58
CA VAL A 542 23.93 27.73 9.56
C VAL A 542 23.65 28.50 10.84
N CYS A 543 24.47 28.34 11.89
CA CYS A 543 24.36 29.06 13.16
C CYS A 543 25.20 30.36 13.19
N LYS A 544 25.89 30.68 12.08
CA LYS A 544 26.82 31.83 12.00
C LYS A 544 26.08 33.15 12.13
N LYS A 545 26.45 33.94 13.14
CA LYS A 545 25.96 35.32 13.34
C LYS A 545 26.69 36.31 12.44
N LYS A 546 26.00 37.39 12.02
CA LYS A 546 26.64 38.52 11.35
C LYS A 546 27.58 39.19 12.36
N GLN A 547 28.87 39.27 12.04
CA GLN A 547 29.79 40.06 12.88
C GLN A 547 29.45 41.52 12.75
N LEU A 548 29.20 42.16 13.88
CA LEU A 548 29.02 43.62 13.94
C LEU A 548 30.38 44.30 13.72
N THR A 549 30.58 44.90 12.55
CA THR A 549 31.73 45.78 12.31
C THR A 549 31.35 47.20 12.63
N ASN A 550 32.28 47.97 13.28
CA ASN A 550 32.06 49.36 13.69
C ASN A 550 31.89 50.38 12.53
N THR A 551 32.04 49.95 11.29
CA THR A 551 31.84 50.76 10.09
C THR A 551 30.42 50.51 9.53
N ARG A 552 29.47 51.39 9.90
CA ARG A 552 28.14 51.43 9.26
C ARG A 552 28.25 52.20 7.93
N SER A 553 28.15 51.49 6.80
CA SER A 553 27.70 52.10 5.56
C SER A 553 26.18 52.07 5.56
N SER A 554 25.52 53.20 5.28
CA SER A 554 24.07 53.37 5.29
C SER A 554 23.31 52.56 4.20
N SER A 555 24.02 51.81 3.39
CA SER A 555 23.49 50.90 2.34
C SER A 555 23.50 49.41 2.74
N ALA A 556 23.89 49.05 3.97
CA ALA A 556 24.16 47.66 4.35
C ALA A 556 23.00 46.96 5.07
N ASP A 557 21.84 47.55 5.19
CA ASP A 557 20.65 46.95 5.80
C ASP A 557 19.62 46.50 4.71
N GLU A 558 20.11 45.94 3.59
CA GLU A 558 19.22 45.15 2.73
C GLU A 558 18.70 43.97 3.50
N ALA A 559 17.37 43.83 3.55
CA ALA A 559 16.73 42.69 4.17
C ALA A 559 17.21 41.40 3.47
N LEU A 560 17.86 40.50 4.22
CA LEU A 560 18.31 39.22 3.71
C LEU A 560 17.11 38.39 3.27
N ARG A 561 16.93 38.23 1.96
CA ARG A 561 15.85 37.40 1.40
C ARG A 561 16.27 35.95 1.39
N LEU A 562 15.54 35.12 2.11
CA LEU A 562 15.69 33.67 2.07
C LEU A 562 14.67 33.09 1.07
N THR A 563 15.12 32.15 0.26
CA THR A 563 14.23 31.27 -0.49
C THR A 563 13.48 30.36 0.48
N PRO A 564 12.17 30.12 0.29
CA PRO A 564 11.44 29.17 1.14
C PRO A 564 12.15 27.81 1.14
N PRO A 565 12.31 27.18 2.32
CA PRO A 565 12.93 25.87 2.39
C PRO A 565 12.02 24.81 1.75
N ARG A 566 12.63 23.77 1.20
CA ARG A 566 11.92 22.58 0.72
C ARG A 566 11.62 21.67 1.91
N ILE A 567 10.39 21.67 2.38
CA ILE A 567 9.94 20.73 3.42
C ILE A 567 9.71 19.37 2.77
N LEU A 568 10.45 18.36 3.20
CA LEU A 568 10.34 17.00 2.66
C LEU A 568 9.20 16.24 3.34
N SER A 569 8.36 15.58 2.56
CA SER A 569 7.45 14.56 3.09
C SER A 569 8.24 13.33 3.56
N LEU A 570 7.59 12.39 4.25
CA LEU A 570 8.23 11.14 4.67
C LEU A 570 8.82 10.39 3.47
N GLU A 571 8.04 10.23 2.42
CA GLU A 571 8.46 9.55 1.19
C GLU A 571 9.65 10.25 0.54
N GLN A 572 9.57 11.56 0.39
CA GLN A 572 10.67 12.36 -0.18
C GLN A 572 11.95 12.29 0.67
N ALA A 573 11.81 12.21 1.98
CA ALA A 573 12.95 12.06 2.87
C ALA A 573 13.57 10.66 2.76
N LEU A 574 12.76 9.61 2.67
CA LEU A 574 13.21 8.23 2.45
C LEU A 574 13.89 8.06 1.09
N GLU A 575 13.38 8.70 0.04
CA GLU A 575 14.01 8.74 -1.28
C GLU A 575 15.35 9.49 -1.28
N PHE A 576 15.46 10.55 -0.44
CA PHE A 576 16.62 11.42 -0.44
C PHE A 576 17.83 10.81 0.26
N ILE A 577 17.64 10.04 1.35
CA ILE A 577 18.74 9.53 2.17
C ILE A 577 19.68 8.59 1.41
N GLU A 578 20.98 8.71 1.68
CA GLU A 578 22.02 7.82 1.17
C GLU A 578 22.43 6.76 2.19
N THR A 579 23.27 5.82 1.76
CA THR A 579 23.69 4.66 2.58
C THR A 579 24.42 5.07 3.86
N ASP A 580 25.06 6.25 3.89
CA ASP A 580 25.74 6.83 5.04
C ASP A 580 24.85 7.80 5.84
N GLU A 581 23.57 7.89 5.50
CA GLU A 581 22.58 8.76 6.14
C GLU A 581 21.49 7.96 6.86
N LEU A 582 20.82 8.60 7.80
CA LEU A 582 19.65 8.11 8.50
C LEU A 582 18.55 9.19 8.49
N LEU A 583 17.31 8.74 8.47
CA LEU A 583 16.15 9.61 8.71
C LEU A 583 15.68 9.44 10.14
N GLU A 584 15.76 10.50 10.93
CA GLU A 584 15.07 10.57 12.23
C GLU A 584 13.58 10.80 12.02
N VAL A 585 12.77 9.93 12.57
CA VAL A 585 11.31 9.98 12.55
C VAL A 585 10.83 10.27 13.96
N THR A 586 10.14 11.39 14.13
CA THR A 586 9.54 11.78 15.39
C THR A 586 8.07 12.19 15.17
N PRO A 587 7.24 12.25 16.19
CA PRO A 587 5.85 12.72 16.03
C PRO A 587 5.71 14.09 15.39
N LYS A 588 6.71 14.97 15.57
CA LYS A 588 6.65 16.38 15.12
C LYS A 588 7.56 16.68 13.93
N SER A 589 8.65 15.96 13.78
CA SER A 589 9.73 16.32 12.84
C SER A 589 10.27 15.12 12.07
N LEU A 590 10.73 15.38 10.85
CA LEU A 590 11.53 14.48 10.04
C LEU A 590 12.89 15.17 9.84
N ARG A 591 13.97 14.54 10.27
CA ARG A 591 15.32 15.10 10.16
C ARG A 591 16.27 14.10 9.55
N ILE A 592 17.02 14.52 8.55
CA ILE A 592 18.06 13.68 7.93
C ILE A 592 19.38 13.97 8.62
N ARG A 593 20.16 12.94 8.89
CA ARG A 593 21.49 13.06 9.48
C ARG A 593 22.48 12.07 8.92
N LYS A 594 23.75 12.36 9.05
CA LYS A 594 24.82 11.37 8.78
C LYS A 594 24.83 10.30 9.88
N LYS A 595 25.17 9.05 9.53
CA LYS A 595 25.38 7.97 10.50
C LYS A 595 26.50 8.33 11.49
N ILE A 596 27.60 8.90 10.98
CA ILE A 596 28.72 9.39 11.78
C ILE A 596 28.55 10.90 11.94
N LEU A 597 28.20 11.35 13.14
CA LEU A 597 27.96 12.79 13.41
C LEU A 597 29.27 13.61 13.47
N ASP A 598 30.37 13.02 13.97
CA ASP A 598 31.63 13.69 14.10
C ASP A 598 32.32 13.93 12.74
N PRO A 599 32.65 15.19 12.38
CA PRO A 599 33.26 15.52 11.08
C PRO A 599 34.62 14.85 10.83
N LEU A 600 35.42 14.69 11.87
CA LEU A 600 36.76 14.09 11.74
C LEU A 600 36.65 12.58 11.50
N MET A 601 35.72 11.93 12.20
CA MET A 601 35.48 10.52 12.02
C MET A 601 34.89 10.24 10.62
N ARG A 602 33.95 11.08 10.10
CA ARG A 602 33.48 10.96 8.72
C ARG A 602 34.61 11.03 7.70
N LYS A 603 35.50 12.03 7.84
CA LYS A 603 36.67 12.17 6.94
C LYS A 603 37.62 10.98 7.00
N ARG A 604 37.77 10.35 8.15
CA ARG A 604 38.59 9.11 8.30
C ARG A 604 37.91 7.91 7.64
N ALA A 605 36.59 7.72 7.87
CA ALA A 605 35.82 6.63 7.25
C ALA A 605 35.87 6.70 5.72
N ASN A 606 35.69 7.90 5.13
CA ASN A 606 35.76 8.11 3.69
C ASN A 606 37.15 7.93 3.06
N ARG A 607 38.21 7.86 3.86
CA ARG A 607 39.59 7.57 3.36
C ARG A 607 39.92 6.08 3.38
N THR A 608 39.11 5.29 4.09
CA THR A 608 39.34 3.84 4.28
C THR A 608 38.51 3.00 3.32
N ASN A 609 37.48 3.60 2.72
CA ASN A 609 36.69 3.08 1.61
C ASN A 609 37.21 3.62 0.27
#